data_336850a2e5211f0a9aa3c3c1d577391f
#
_entry.id   336850a2e5211f0a9aa3c3c1d577391f
#
_cell.length_a   1.000
_cell.length_b   1.000
_cell.length_c   1.000
_cell.angle_alpha   90.00
_cell.angle_beta   90.00
_cell.angle_gamma   90.00
#
_symmetry.space_group_name_H-M   'P 1'
#
loop_
_entity.id
_entity.type
_entity.pdbx_description
1 polymer ?
#
loop_
_entity_poly.entity_id
_entity_poly.type
_entity_poly.pdbx_seq_one_letter_code
_entity_poly.pdbx_strand_id
1 'polypeptide(L)'
;NWDRPILTDSGGFEVFSLSDLRHITDEGVEFKSHLNGEKLFISPEKCIQIENDLGADIIMAFDECTKYGATYEEAVKAKNRTKLWLERCYNAHKNENQMLFPIVQGNFFEDLRLSAIEDCIPYAKCGIAIGGLSVGEPKELMYEILEKMEPHLPKNMPRYLMGVGSPDCLLEGYARGIDMMDCVLPTRIARNGTAFTKYGKMVVRNAVYKEDFKPIEEDCDCYTCKHFTRAYIRHLLNAGEMLGAELLSIYNLHFLINLTHQIREAIKEDRLLD
;
A
#
# COMPACT_ATOMS: atom_id res chain seq x y z
N ASN A 1 11.16 -14.10 -13.89
CA ASN A 1 10.11 -14.68 -14.74
C ASN A 1 8.71 -14.23 -14.26
N TRP A 2 8.46 -12.93 -14.29
CA TRP A 2 7.15 -12.34 -14.02
C TRP A 2 6.64 -11.71 -15.32
N ASP A 3 5.45 -12.10 -15.75
CA ASP A 3 4.85 -11.72 -17.04
C ASP A 3 3.65 -10.75 -16.88
N ARG A 4 3.47 -10.19 -15.68
CA ARG A 4 2.38 -9.28 -15.34
C ARG A 4 2.92 -7.90 -14.97
N PRO A 5 2.09 -6.85 -14.97
CA PRO A 5 2.51 -5.52 -14.59
C PRO A 5 3.17 -5.47 -13.19
N ILE A 6 4.18 -4.62 -13.08
CA ILE A 6 4.91 -4.32 -11.85
C ILE A 6 4.72 -2.84 -11.54
N LEU A 7 4.45 -2.53 -10.27
CA LEU A 7 4.46 -1.18 -9.74
C LEU A 7 5.65 -1.05 -8.78
N THR A 8 6.43 0.02 -8.92
CA THR A 8 7.47 0.42 -7.95
C THR A 8 7.05 1.69 -7.23
N ASP A 9 7.38 1.77 -5.94
CA ASP A 9 7.19 2.97 -5.13
C ASP A 9 8.43 3.86 -5.22
N SER A 10 8.25 5.16 -5.01
CA SER A 10 9.31 6.18 -5.05
C SER A 10 10.28 6.13 -3.87
N GLY A 11 9.93 5.42 -2.79
CA GLY A 11 10.66 5.38 -1.53
C GLY A 11 10.37 6.57 -0.60
N GLY A 12 9.39 7.40 -0.90
CA GLY A 12 8.99 8.54 -0.05
C GLY A 12 8.59 8.12 1.37
N PHE A 13 7.85 7.02 1.50
CA PHE A 13 7.44 6.48 2.79
C PHE A 13 8.61 5.87 3.59
N GLU A 14 9.54 5.18 2.94
CA GLU A 14 10.74 4.63 3.59
C GLU A 14 11.60 5.74 4.15
N VAL A 15 11.77 6.81 3.42
CA VAL A 15 12.43 8.03 3.90
C VAL A 15 11.67 8.62 5.10
N PHE A 16 10.34 8.64 5.07
CA PHE A 16 9.53 9.05 6.21
C PHE A 16 9.77 8.17 7.44
N SER A 17 9.83 6.86 7.28
CA SER A 17 10.04 5.90 8.38
C SER A 17 11.43 5.99 9.02
N LEU A 18 12.44 6.51 8.32
CA LEU A 18 13.81 6.74 8.80
C LEU A 18 13.99 8.13 9.46
N SER A 19 12.99 8.64 10.15
CA SER A 19 12.87 10.02 10.64
C SER A 19 14.09 10.60 11.34
N ASP A 20 14.84 9.79 12.10
CA ASP A 20 16.01 10.23 12.88
C ASP A 20 17.32 10.34 12.05
N LEU A 21 17.30 9.87 10.80
CA LEU A 21 18.47 9.76 9.92
C LEU A 21 18.34 10.58 8.63
N ARG A 22 17.29 11.41 8.51
CA ARG A 22 16.97 12.14 7.28
C ARG A 22 17.03 13.65 7.45
N HIS A 23 17.36 14.33 6.37
CA HIS A 23 17.18 15.78 6.21
C HIS A 23 16.45 16.05 4.90
N ILE A 24 15.25 16.67 5.00
CA ILE A 24 14.39 16.97 3.85
C ILE A 24 14.51 18.43 3.48
N THR A 25 14.74 18.70 2.22
CA THR A 25 14.80 20.05 1.62
C THR A 25 13.93 20.08 0.36
N ASP A 26 13.73 21.24 -0.25
CA ASP A 26 13.02 21.32 -1.52
C ASP A 26 13.80 20.67 -2.68
N GLU A 27 15.12 20.51 -2.53
CA GLU A 27 15.97 19.84 -3.51
C GLU A 27 15.85 18.32 -3.50
N GLY A 28 15.50 17.74 -2.35
CA GLY A 28 15.40 16.31 -2.16
C GLY A 28 15.65 15.88 -0.72
N VAL A 29 16.03 14.63 -0.52
CA VAL A 29 16.22 14.03 0.79
C VAL A 29 17.64 13.49 0.95
N GLU A 30 18.36 13.97 1.98
CA GLU A 30 19.58 13.34 2.48
C GLU A 30 19.21 12.34 3.59
N PHE A 31 19.75 11.13 3.51
CA PHE A 31 19.62 10.14 4.57
C PHE A 31 20.89 9.30 4.71
N LYS A 32 21.01 8.60 5.84
CA LYS A 32 22.12 7.68 6.07
C LYS A 32 21.67 6.25 5.84
N SER A 33 22.44 5.50 5.03
CA SER A 33 22.26 4.07 4.88
C SER A 33 22.36 3.35 6.21
N HIS A 34 21.37 2.53 6.54
CA HIS A 34 21.39 1.70 7.75
C HIS A 34 22.40 0.53 7.66
N LEU A 35 22.90 0.23 6.44
CA LEU A 35 23.86 -0.85 6.23
C LEU A 35 25.29 -0.44 6.53
N ASN A 36 25.71 0.75 6.09
CA ASN A 36 27.11 1.19 6.13
C ASN A 36 27.28 2.63 6.64
N GLY A 37 26.19 3.33 6.96
CA GLY A 37 26.22 4.71 7.44
C GLY A 37 26.54 5.77 6.38
N GLU A 38 26.65 5.37 5.12
CA GLU A 38 26.94 6.28 3.99
C GLU A 38 25.81 7.29 3.84
N LYS A 39 26.16 8.56 3.56
CA LYS A 39 25.18 9.59 3.22
C LYS A 39 24.76 9.43 1.78
N LEU A 40 23.45 9.35 1.58
CA LEU A 40 22.81 9.26 0.29
C LEU A 40 21.90 10.47 0.11
N PHE A 41 21.80 10.95 -1.13
CA PHE A 41 20.89 12.02 -1.51
C PHE A 41 20.03 11.57 -2.69
N ILE A 42 18.71 11.69 -2.52
CA ILE A 42 17.72 11.40 -3.57
C ILE A 42 16.97 12.69 -3.88
N SER A 43 17.12 13.18 -5.12
CA SER A 43 16.27 14.21 -5.69
C SER A 43 15.10 13.57 -6.46
N PRO A 44 14.04 14.32 -6.81
CA PRO A 44 12.97 13.84 -7.68
C PRO A 44 13.48 13.24 -9.00
N GLU A 45 14.46 13.89 -9.64
CA GLU A 45 15.07 13.41 -10.88
C GLU A 45 15.81 12.09 -10.69
N LYS A 46 16.53 11.96 -9.55
CA LYS A 46 17.24 10.73 -9.23
C LYS A 46 16.28 9.58 -8.91
N CYS A 47 15.18 9.88 -8.23
CA CYS A 47 14.09 8.92 -7.99
C CYS A 47 13.55 8.37 -9.32
N ILE A 48 13.15 9.25 -10.24
CA ILE A 48 12.64 8.85 -11.57
C ILE A 48 13.69 8.07 -12.37
N GLN A 49 14.97 8.45 -12.30
CA GLN A 49 16.04 7.66 -12.94
C GLN A 49 16.08 6.23 -12.40
N ILE A 50 16.04 6.05 -11.08
CA ILE A 50 16.06 4.73 -10.44
C ILE A 50 14.84 3.92 -10.87
N GLU A 51 13.65 4.48 -10.87
CA GLU A 51 12.44 3.78 -11.28
C GLU A 51 12.43 3.43 -12.77
N ASN A 52 13.01 4.28 -13.63
CA ASN A 52 13.21 3.96 -15.04
C ASN A 52 14.19 2.79 -15.21
N ASP A 53 15.28 2.75 -14.41
CA ASP A 53 16.28 1.67 -14.46
C ASP A 53 15.72 0.34 -13.93
N LEU A 54 14.81 0.38 -12.95
CA LEU A 54 14.08 -0.80 -12.46
C LEU A 54 13.11 -1.38 -13.50
N GLY A 55 12.58 -0.55 -14.39
CA GLY A 55 11.77 -0.98 -15.53
C GLY A 55 10.36 -1.43 -15.17
N ALA A 56 9.76 -0.93 -14.07
CA ALA A 56 8.39 -1.19 -13.72
C ALA A 56 7.40 -0.57 -14.72
N ASP A 57 6.19 -1.11 -14.84
CA ASP A 57 5.14 -0.59 -15.71
C ASP A 57 4.47 0.66 -15.12
N ILE A 58 4.33 0.70 -13.80
CA ILE A 58 3.79 1.84 -13.04
C ILE A 58 4.85 2.31 -12.06
N ILE A 59 5.13 3.61 -12.07
CA ILE A 59 6.09 4.27 -11.19
C ILE A 59 5.42 5.43 -10.44
N MET A 60 5.92 5.74 -9.26
CA MET A 60 5.33 6.75 -8.39
C MET A 60 6.13 8.04 -8.40
N ALA A 61 5.47 9.19 -8.37
CA ALA A 61 6.15 10.46 -8.16
C ALA A 61 6.74 10.50 -6.74
N PHE A 62 7.92 11.14 -6.60
CA PHE A 62 8.53 11.34 -5.29
C PHE A 62 7.68 12.30 -4.45
N ASP A 63 7.37 11.93 -3.21
CA ASP A 63 6.46 12.67 -2.34
C ASP A 63 6.96 12.77 -0.90
N GLU A 64 6.34 13.64 -0.12
CA GLU A 64 6.57 13.74 1.32
C GLU A 64 5.31 13.36 2.10
N CYS A 65 5.34 12.19 2.72
CA CYS A 65 4.32 11.73 3.65
C CYS A 65 4.52 12.37 5.03
N THR A 66 3.43 12.75 5.70
CA THR A 66 3.43 13.23 7.08
C THR A 66 2.75 12.24 8.01
N LYS A 67 3.18 12.19 9.29
CA LYS A 67 2.55 11.31 10.30
C LYS A 67 1.15 11.79 10.67
N TYR A 68 0.31 10.87 11.16
CA TYR A 68 -0.92 11.24 11.84
C TYR A 68 -0.63 12.14 13.04
N GLY A 69 -1.42 13.20 13.18
CA GLY A 69 -1.22 14.22 14.24
C GLY A 69 -0.16 15.30 13.90
N ALA A 70 0.34 15.34 12.67
CA ALA A 70 1.12 16.49 12.19
C ALA A 70 0.26 17.77 12.22
N THR A 71 0.89 18.91 12.49
CA THR A 71 0.19 20.20 12.48
C THR A 71 -0.23 20.58 11.06
N TYR A 72 -1.18 21.53 10.97
CA TYR A 72 -1.62 22.06 9.68
C TYR A 72 -0.44 22.66 8.88
N GLU A 73 0.44 23.41 9.55
CA GLU A 73 1.60 24.04 8.93
C GLU A 73 2.62 23.01 8.41
N GLU A 74 2.81 21.89 9.13
CA GLU A 74 3.64 20.79 8.66
C GLU A 74 3.01 20.12 7.43
N ALA A 75 1.71 19.88 7.44
CA ALA A 75 0.97 19.31 6.32
C ALA A 75 1.00 20.21 5.08
N VAL A 76 0.85 21.52 5.25
CA VAL A 76 0.98 22.51 4.16
C VAL A 76 2.38 22.47 3.54
N LYS A 77 3.44 22.43 4.35
CA LYS A 77 4.83 22.36 3.86
C LYS A 77 5.07 21.08 3.05
N ALA A 78 4.68 19.92 3.60
CA ALA A 78 4.84 18.64 2.93
C ALA A 78 4.03 18.56 1.62
N LYS A 79 2.78 19.02 1.62
CA LYS A 79 1.93 19.11 0.42
C LYS A 79 2.57 19.99 -0.66
N ASN A 80 3.06 21.17 -0.30
CA ASN A 80 3.69 22.07 -1.25
C ASN A 80 5.01 21.50 -1.81
N ARG A 81 5.79 20.80 -1.00
CA ARG A 81 7.00 20.10 -1.45
C ARG A 81 6.66 18.94 -2.36
N THR A 82 5.64 18.15 -2.04
CA THR A 82 5.14 17.09 -2.92
C THR A 82 4.74 17.63 -4.29
N LYS A 83 4.04 18.78 -4.34
CA LYS A 83 3.72 19.46 -5.61
C LYS A 83 4.99 19.84 -6.40
N LEU A 84 5.96 20.48 -5.74
CA LEU A 84 7.24 20.88 -6.37
C LEU A 84 7.98 19.65 -6.92
N TRP A 85 8.03 18.57 -6.16
CA TRP A 85 8.68 17.33 -6.56
C TRP A 85 7.94 16.61 -7.69
N LEU A 86 6.60 16.65 -7.69
CA LEU A 86 5.78 16.11 -8.77
C LEU A 86 6.11 16.75 -10.11
N GLU A 87 6.20 18.09 -10.16
CA GLU A 87 6.58 18.81 -11.38
C GLU A 87 7.97 18.39 -11.88
N ARG A 88 8.94 18.25 -10.97
CA ARG A 88 10.31 17.81 -11.29
C ARG A 88 10.34 16.35 -11.76
N CYS A 89 9.59 15.44 -11.11
CA CYS A 89 9.44 14.06 -11.55
C CYS A 89 8.86 13.98 -12.96
N TYR A 90 7.77 14.72 -13.21
CA TYR A 90 7.11 14.73 -14.52
C TYR A 90 8.05 15.25 -15.62
N ASN A 91 8.84 16.30 -15.36
CA ASN A 91 9.80 16.83 -16.29
C ASN A 91 11.00 15.88 -16.53
N ALA A 92 11.39 15.10 -15.53
CA ALA A 92 12.48 14.12 -15.63
C ALA A 92 12.04 12.83 -16.34
N HIS A 93 10.77 12.44 -16.22
CA HIS A 93 10.22 11.22 -16.81
C HIS A 93 10.13 11.33 -18.33
N LYS A 94 10.86 10.44 -19.03
CA LYS A 94 10.94 10.41 -20.51
C LYS A 94 10.57 9.06 -21.12
N ASN A 95 10.29 8.05 -20.28
CA ASN A 95 9.97 6.71 -20.75
C ASN A 95 8.47 6.57 -20.97
N GLU A 96 8.04 6.64 -22.21
CA GLU A 96 6.61 6.53 -22.59
C GLU A 96 6.01 5.14 -22.33
N ASN A 97 6.82 4.13 -22.07
CA ASN A 97 6.36 2.78 -21.72
C ASN A 97 6.09 2.60 -20.24
N GLN A 98 6.34 3.60 -19.41
CA GLN A 98 6.05 3.58 -17.98
C GLN A 98 4.99 4.64 -17.62
N MET A 99 4.06 4.27 -16.77
CA MET A 99 2.99 5.13 -16.28
C MET A 99 3.42 5.81 -14.98
N LEU A 100 3.62 7.12 -15.00
CA LEU A 100 3.91 7.90 -13.80
C LEU A 100 2.59 8.31 -13.11
N PHE A 101 2.40 7.88 -11.87
CA PHE A 101 1.28 8.28 -11.03
C PHE A 101 1.68 9.41 -10.08
N PRO A 102 0.98 10.56 -10.10
CA PRO A 102 1.08 11.58 -9.05
C PRO A 102 0.46 11.07 -7.75
N ILE A 103 0.98 11.54 -6.59
CA ILE A 103 0.50 11.17 -5.27
C ILE A 103 -0.17 12.36 -4.60
N VAL A 104 -1.42 12.20 -4.21
CA VAL A 104 -2.18 13.18 -3.42
C VAL A 104 -1.77 13.05 -1.96
N GLN A 105 -1.19 14.11 -1.39
CA GLN A 105 -0.89 14.25 0.03
C GLN A 105 -1.83 15.29 0.67
N GLY A 106 -1.65 15.66 1.94
CA GLY A 106 -2.47 16.66 2.63
C GLY A 106 -2.91 16.23 4.04
N ASN A 107 -2.33 15.12 4.58
CA ASN A 107 -2.67 14.59 5.90
C ASN A 107 -4.19 14.35 6.00
N PHE A 108 -4.82 14.73 7.12
CA PHE A 108 -6.28 14.61 7.36
C PHE A 108 -7.01 15.97 7.27
N PHE A 109 -6.43 16.92 6.55
CA PHE A 109 -7.02 18.23 6.30
C PHE A 109 -7.71 18.23 4.93
N GLU A 110 -9.05 18.35 4.93
CA GLU A 110 -9.87 18.27 3.72
C GLU A 110 -9.43 19.29 2.65
N ASP A 111 -9.27 20.55 3.02
CA ASP A 111 -8.85 21.62 2.13
C ASP A 111 -7.48 21.35 1.47
N LEU A 112 -6.54 20.77 2.23
CA LEU A 112 -5.23 20.39 1.70
C LEU A 112 -5.33 19.20 0.75
N ARG A 113 -6.18 18.20 1.03
CA ARG A 113 -6.44 17.06 0.15
C ARG A 113 -7.04 17.51 -1.18
N LEU A 114 -8.06 18.35 -1.14
CA LEU A 114 -8.71 18.88 -2.34
C LEU A 114 -7.73 19.71 -3.17
N SER A 115 -6.99 20.61 -2.53
CA SER A 115 -5.91 21.38 -3.20
C SER A 115 -4.82 20.49 -3.78
N ALA A 116 -4.46 19.38 -3.12
CA ALA A 116 -3.47 18.44 -3.65
C ALA A 116 -4.01 17.66 -4.86
N ILE A 117 -5.30 17.32 -4.89
CA ILE A 117 -5.94 16.74 -6.09
C ILE A 117 -5.82 17.72 -7.28
N GLU A 118 -6.16 18.99 -7.07
CA GLU A 118 -6.03 20.03 -8.11
C GLU A 118 -4.58 20.13 -8.64
N ASP A 119 -3.59 20.04 -7.75
CA ASP A 119 -2.17 20.04 -8.12
C ASP A 119 -1.77 18.79 -8.92
N CYS A 120 -2.38 17.63 -8.66
CA CYS A 120 -2.08 16.36 -9.31
C CYS A 120 -2.75 16.20 -10.68
N ILE A 121 -3.97 16.74 -10.88
CA ILE A 121 -4.77 16.54 -12.11
C ILE A 121 -4.00 16.86 -13.40
N PRO A 122 -3.22 17.96 -13.52
CA PRO A 122 -2.47 18.25 -14.75
C PRO A 122 -1.47 17.17 -15.14
N TYR A 123 -0.98 16.39 -14.17
CA TYR A 123 0.04 15.35 -14.31
C TYR A 123 -0.55 13.94 -14.32
N ALA A 124 -1.80 13.75 -13.90
CA ALA A 124 -2.50 12.48 -13.89
C ALA A 124 -2.92 12.07 -15.30
N LYS A 125 -2.02 11.38 -16.04
CA LYS A 125 -2.27 10.93 -17.41
C LYS A 125 -2.75 9.49 -17.50
N CYS A 126 -2.32 8.64 -16.56
CA CYS A 126 -2.58 7.19 -16.59
C CYS A 126 -3.21 6.67 -15.30
N GLY A 127 -3.14 7.43 -14.21
CA GLY A 127 -3.68 7.08 -12.90
C GLY A 127 -3.34 8.16 -11.87
N ILE A 128 -3.88 8.01 -10.67
CA ILE A 128 -3.64 8.90 -9.53
C ILE A 128 -3.55 8.07 -8.25
N ALA A 129 -2.62 8.40 -7.38
CA ALA A 129 -2.46 7.73 -6.09
C ALA A 129 -2.86 8.63 -4.91
N ILE A 130 -3.28 8.01 -3.83
CA ILE A 130 -3.63 8.63 -2.56
C ILE A 130 -2.65 8.10 -1.52
N GLY A 131 -1.74 8.95 -1.09
CA GLY A 131 -0.76 8.66 -0.05
C GLY A 131 -1.12 9.28 1.30
N GLY A 132 -0.34 8.96 2.33
CA GLY A 132 -0.44 9.55 3.67
C GLY A 132 -1.73 9.20 4.43
N LEU A 133 -2.34 8.05 4.13
CA LEU A 133 -3.39 7.40 4.90
C LEU A 133 -2.87 6.06 5.45
N SER A 134 -3.54 5.49 6.45
CA SER A 134 -3.05 4.30 7.19
C SER A 134 -1.70 4.53 7.89
N VAL A 135 -1.49 5.74 8.38
CA VAL A 135 -0.27 6.17 9.09
C VAL A 135 -0.47 6.32 10.61
N GLY A 136 -1.50 5.65 11.14
CA GLY A 136 -1.79 5.58 12.59
C GLY A 136 -3.13 6.18 13.02
N GLU A 137 -3.93 6.68 12.09
CA GLU A 137 -5.28 7.21 12.33
C GLU A 137 -6.31 6.09 12.57
N PRO A 138 -7.48 6.41 13.19
CA PRO A 138 -8.65 5.56 13.16
C PRO A 138 -9.14 5.32 11.72
N LYS A 139 -9.62 4.10 11.42
CA LYS A 139 -10.11 3.74 10.07
C LYS A 139 -11.25 4.64 9.60
N GLU A 140 -12.14 4.99 10.50
CA GLU A 140 -13.29 5.86 10.23
C GLU A 140 -12.87 7.20 9.67
N LEU A 141 -11.79 7.78 10.19
CA LEU A 141 -11.23 9.04 9.69
C LEU A 141 -10.66 8.89 8.27
N MET A 142 -10.00 7.77 7.99
CA MET A 142 -9.54 7.45 6.63
C MET A 142 -10.72 7.36 5.65
N TYR A 143 -11.79 6.65 6.04
CA TYR A 143 -12.99 6.51 5.20
C TYR A 143 -13.67 7.85 4.95
N GLU A 144 -13.80 8.69 5.99
CA GLU A 144 -14.36 10.04 5.86
C GLU A 144 -13.57 10.90 4.87
N ILE A 145 -12.25 10.86 4.94
CA ILE A 145 -11.37 11.60 4.00
C ILE A 145 -11.53 11.08 2.57
N LEU A 146 -11.61 9.75 2.38
CA LEU A 146 -11.83 9.17 1.05
C LEU A 146 -13.18 9.60 0.45
N GLU A 147 -14.26 9.63 1.26
CA GLU A 147 -15.57 10.10 0.82
C GLU A 147 -15.54 11.57 0.35
N LYS A 148 -14.80 12.42 1.07
CA LYS A 148 -14.64 13.83 0.70
C LYS A 148 -13.81 14.02 -0.57
N MET A 149 -12.83 13.14 -0.80
CA MET A 149 -11.96 13.20 -1.98
C MET A 149 -12.63 12.62 -3.24
N GLU A 150 -13.48 11.59 -3.11
CA GLU A 150 -14.05 10.81 -4.21
C GLU A 150 -14.65 11.68 -5.34
N PRO A 151 -15.50 12.69 -5.06
CA PRO A 151 -16.12 13.52 -6.09
C PRO A 151 -15.13 14.33 -6.94
N HIS A 152 -13.93 14.58 -6.41
CA HIS A 152 -12.89 15.39 -7.02
C HIS A 152 -11.83 14.56 -7.76
N LEU A 153 -11.80 13.26 -7.53
CA LEU A 153 -10.86 12.36 -8.20
C LEU A 153 -11.31 12.02 -9.63
N PRO A 154 -10.37 11.91 -10.60
CA PRO A 154 -10.70 11.50 -11.96
C PRO A 154 -11.40 10.14 -11.99
N LYS A 155 -12.51 10.02 -12.77
CA LYS A 155 -13.32 8.78 -12.88
C LYS A 155 -12.88 7.87 -14.02
N ASN A 156 -12.06 8.37 -14.91
CA ASN A 156 -11.65 7.68 -16.14
C ASN A 156 -10.25 7.07 -16.08
N MET A 157 -9.66 6.99 -14.89
CA MET A 157 -8.34 6.40 -14.67
C MET A 157 -8.24 5.70 -13.31
N PRO A 158 -7.30 4.76 -13.13
CA PRO A 158 -7.10 4.04 -11.87
C PRO A 158 -6.79 4.98 -10.70
N ARG A 159 -7.40 4.69 -9.56
CA ARG A 159 -7.20 5.34 -8.26
C ARG A 159 -6.52 4.37 -7.32
N TYR A 160 -5.30 4.67 -6.92
CA TYR A 160 -4.47 3.81 -6.10
C TYR A 160 -4.38 4.33 -4.67
N LEU A 161 -4.90 3.58 -3.70
CA LEU A 161 -4.78 3.86 -2.28
C LEU A 161 -3.57 3.11 -1.70
N MET A 162 -2.54 3.86 -1.34
CA MET A 162 -1.24 3.32 -0.95
C MET A 162 -1.23 2.79 0.49
N GLY A 163 -0.65 1.61 0.70
CA GLY A 163 -0.38 1.04 2.03
C GLY A 163 -1.59 0.52 2.79
N VAL A 164 -2.76 0.36 2.14
CA VAL A 164 -4.03 -0.05 2.76
C VAL A 164 -4.47 -1.39 2.19
N GLY A 165 -4.87 -2.37 3.04
CA GLY A 165 -5.28 -3.67 2.52
C GLY A 165 -5.68 -4.70 3.58
N SER A 166 -6.22 -4.30 4.73
CA SER A 166 -6.99 -5.26 5.55
C SER A 166 -8.31 -5.59 4.87
N PRO A 167 -8.92 -6.78 5.11
CA PRO A 167 -10.14 -7.20 4.42
C PRO A 167 -11.27 -6.17 4.45
N ASP A 168 -11.50 -5.55 5.59
CA ASP A 168 -12.48 -4.50 5.77
C ASP A 168 -12.10 -3.21 5.02
N CYS A 169 -10.82 -2.81 5.06
CA CYS A 169 -10.35 -1.63 4.32
C CYS A 169 -10.41 -1.83 2.80
N LEU A 170 -10.25 -3.07 2.30
CA LEU A 170 -10.46 -3.36 0.89
C LEU A 170 -11.91 -3.10 0.48
N LEU A 171 -12.89 -3.64 1.23
CA LEU A 171 -14.32 -3.41 0.97
C LEU A 171 -14.67 -1.93 1.00
N GLU A 172 -14.29 -1.23 2.08
CA GLU A 172 -14.57 0.19 2.28
C GLU A 172 -13.88 1.09 1.24
N GLY A 173 -12.66 0.74 0.81
CA GLY A 173 -11.94 1.47 -0.23
C GLY A 173 -12.59 1.31 -1.60
N TYR A 174 -12.94 0.08 -2.00
CA TYR A 174 -13.63 -0.15 -3.28
C TYR A 174 -15.02 0.49 -3.30
N ALA A 175 -15.77 0.46 -2.19
CA ALA A 175 -17.05 1.14 -2.08
C ALA A 175 -16.93 2.67 -2.24
N ARG A 176 -15.73 3.24 -1.99
CA ARG A 176 -15.40 4.66 -2.17
C ARG A 176 -14.65 4.96 -3.46
N GLY A 177 -14.73 4.06 -4.45
CA GLY A 177 -14.21 4.30 -5.80
C GLY A 177 -12.69 4.15 -5.93
N ILE A 178 -12.03 3.41 -5.04
CA ILE A 178 -10.63 3.02 -5.18
C ILE A 178 -10.54 1.78 -6.10
N ASP A 179 -9.50 1.69 -6.91
CA ASP A 179 -9.30 0.61 -7.88
C ASP A 179 -8.12 -0.29 -7.53
N MET A 180 -7.08 0.25 -6.88
CA MET A 180 -5.83 -0.44 -6.59
C MET A 180 -5.41 -0.19 -5.14
N MET A 181 -4.87 -1.22 -4.49
CA MET A 181 -4.33 -1.15 -3.13
C MET A 181 -3.15 -2.11 -2.99
N ASP A 182 -2.22 -1.77 -2.10
CA ASP A 182 -1.14 -2.64 -1.65
C ASP A 182 -1.12 -2.74 -0.13
N CYS A 183 -0.56 -3.81 0.42
CA CYS A 183 -0.44 -3.92 1.87
C CYS A 183 0.59 -4.96 2.29
N VAL A 184 1.41 -4.62 3.28
CA VAL A 184 2.34 -5.57 3.93
C VAL A 184 1.63 -6.48 4.94
N LEU A 185 0.37 -6.17 5.31
CA LEU A 185 -0.34 -6.83 6.42
C LEU A 185 -0.45 -8.35 6.27
N PRO A 186 -0.81 -8.93 5.09
CA PRO A 186 -0.98 -10.37 4.95
C PRO A 186 0.28 -11.17 5.31
N THR A 187 1.44 -10.73 4.84
CA THR A 187 2.71 -11.40 5.15
C THR A 187 3.23 -11.03 6.54
N ARG A 188 3.00 -9.81 7.01
CA ARG A 188 3.38 -9.37 8.36
C ARG A 188 2.68 -10.19 9.43
N ILE A 189 1.35 -10.37 9.36
CA ILE A 189 0.61 -11.16 10.36
C ILE A 189 0.90 -12.66 10.23
N ALA A 190 1.17 -13.15 9.00
CA ALA A 190 1.58 -14.53 8.77
C ALA A 190 2.88 -14.85 9.52
N ARG A 191 3.89 -13.98 9.45
CA ARG A 191 5.14 -14.16 10.22
C ARG A 191 4.91 -14.21 11.73
N ASN A 192 3.85 -13.55 12.21
CA ASN A 192 3.42 -13.60 13.61
C ASN A 192 2.48 -14.79 13.92
N GLY A 193 2.18 -15.65 12.94
CA GLY A 193 1.37 -16.85 13.10
C GLY A 193 -0.14 -16.61 13.03
N THR A 194 -0.57 -15.55 12.34
CA THR A 194 -1.99 -15.21 12.19
C THR A 194 -2.44 -15.36 10.73
N ALA A 195 -3.57 -16.03 10.53
CA ALA A 195 -4.28 -16.15 9.27
C ALA A 195 -5.53 -15.26 9.25
N PHE A 196 -5.88 -14.71 8.09
CA PHE A 196 -7.22 -14.22 7.82
C PHE A 196 -8.16 -15.39 7.59
N THR A 197 -9.41 -15.28 7.98
CA THR A 197 -10.47 -16.23 7.60
C THR A 197 -11.76 -15.47 7.38
N LYS A 198 -12.73 -16.10 6.73
CA LYS A 198 -14.09 -15.54 6.58
C LYS A 198 -14.82 -15.27 7.91
N TYR A 199 -14.30 -15.79 9.01
CA TYR A 199 -14.83 -15.59 10.37
C TYR A 199 -13.97 -14.63 11.21
N GLY A 200 -12.96 -14.00 10.60
CA GLY A 200 -12.02 -13.10 11.27
C GLY A 200 -10.60 -13.68 11.36
N LYS A 201 -9.80 -13.15 12.28
CA LYS A 201 -8.39 -13.56 12.42
C LYS A 201 -8.27 -14.86 13.23
N MET A 202 -7.48 -15.80 12.71
CA MET A 202 -7.10 -17.05 13.38
C MET A 202 -5.63 -17.00 13.81
N VAL A 203 -5.36 -17.05 15.12
CA VAL A 203 -3.99 -17.15 15.64
C VAL A 203 -3.61 -18.63 15.70
N VAL A 204 -2.90 -19.11 14.68
CA VAL A 204 -2.59 -20.54 14.48
C VAL A 204 -1.66 -21.09 15.57
N ARG A 205 -0.89 -20.25 16.24
CA ARG A 205 -0.02 -20.63 17.39
C ARG A 205 -0.81 -21.12 18.61
N ASN A 206 -2.11 -20.82 18.71
CA ASN A 206 -2.93 -21.20 19.86
C ASN A 206 -2.98 -22.72 20.09
N ALA A 207 -3.05 -23.12 21.35
CA ALA A 207 -3.02 -24.52 21.77
C ALA A 207 -4.19 -25.35 21.20
N VAL A 208 -5.33 -24.74 20.95
CA VAL A 208 -6.52 -25.38 20.39
C VAL A 208 -6.25 -26.06 19.03
N TYR A 209 -5.26 -25.59 18.28
CA TYR A 209 -4.89 -26.16 16.97
C TYR A 209 -3.79 -27.23 17.06
N LYS A 210 -3.38 -27.67 18.26
CA LYS A 210 -2.30 -28.67 18.44
C LYS A 210 -2.59 -30.00 17.75
N GLU A 211 -3.84 -30.39 17.76
CA GLU A 211 -4.32 -31.67 17.19
C GLU A 211 -5.45 -31.45 16.16
N ASP A 212 -5.48 -30.26 15.57
CA ASP A 212 -6.43 -29.92 14.51
C ASP A 212 -5.82 -30.21 13.13
N PHE A 213 -6.20 -31.37 12.58
CA PHE A 213 -5.70 -31.84 11.28
C PHE A 213 -6.49 -31.34 10.09
N LYS A 214 -7.32 -30.30 10.28
CA LYS A 214 -8.01 -29.62 9.20
C LYS A 214 -7.11 -28.55 8.54
N PRO A 215 -7.38 -28.16 7.27
CA PRO A 215 -6.74 -27.00 6.64
C PRO A 215 -7.13 -25.70 7.36
N ILE A 216 -6.49 -24.57 7.00
CA ILE A 216 -6.89 -23.25 7.52
C ILE A 216 -8.36 -22.96 7.20
N GLU A 217 -8.79 -23.19 5.96
CA GLU A 217 -10.20 -23.20 5.54
C GLU A 217 -10.47 -24.42 4.64
N GLU A 218 -11.61 -25.10 4.86
CA GLU A 218 -11.93 -26.38 4.19
C GLU A 218 -12.29 -26.16 2.69
N ASP A 219 -12.84 -25.01 2.36
CA ASP A 219 -13.25 -24.63 1.00
C ASP A 219 -12.17 -23.81 0.25
N CYS A 220 -10.99 -23.65 0.83
CA CYS A 220 -9.88 -22.93 0.21
C CYS A 220 -9.05 -23.85 -0.69
N ASP A 221 -8.79 -23.41 -1.91
CA ASP A 221 -8.05 -24.17 -2.93
C ASP A 221 -6.56 -23.81 -3.02
N CYS A 222 -6.04 -22.96 -2.13
CA CYS A 222 -4.63 -22.56 -2.15
C CYS A 222 -3.70 -23.75 -1.82
N TYR A 223 -2.42 -23.60 -2.17
CA TYR A 223 -1.39 -24.60 -1.92
C TYR A 223 -1.34 -25.02 -0.44
N THR A 224 -1.40 -24.04 0.48
CA THR A 224 -1.33 -24.31 1.92
C THR A 224 -2.50 -25.18 2.40
N CYS A 225 -3.74 -24.84 2.04
CA CYS A 225 -4.91 -25.58 2.47
C CYS A 225 -5.03 -26.99 1.84
N LYS A 226 -4.53 -27.16 0.60
CA LYS A 226 -4.53 -28.47 -0.07
C LYS A 226 -3.53 -29.47 0.53
N HIS A 227 -2.44 -28.98 1.12
CA HIS A 227 -1.32 -29.86 1.48
C HIS A 227 -0.97 -29.87 2.97
N PHE A 228 -1.44 -28.89 3.77
CA PHE A 228 -1.02 -28.73 5.15
C PHE A 228 -2.19 -28.51 6.10
N THR A 229 -2.02 -28.99 7.35
CA THR A 229 -3.01 -28.86 8.42
C THR A 229 -2.66 -27.74 9.39
N ARG A 230 -3.64 -27.25 10.13
CA ARG A 230 -3.45 -26.25 11.20
C ARG A 230 -2.44 -26.76 12.24
N ALA A 231 -2.52 -28.05 12.62
CA ALA A 231 -1.59 -28.67 13.57
C ALA A 231 -0.15 -28.63 13.08
N TYR A 232 0.10 -28.95 11.81
CA TYR A 232 1.43 -28.93 11.23
C TYR A 232 1.99 -27.52 11.11
N ILE A 233 1.20 -26.57 10.58
CA ILE A 233 1.60 -25.15 10.49
C ILE A 233 1.90 -24.60 11.88
N ARG A 234 1.05 -24.91 12.88
CA ARG A 234 1.31 -24.53 14.28
C ARG A 234 2.63 -25.09 14.79
N HIS A 235 2.93 -26.36 14.51
CA HIS A 235 4.18 -26.99 14.90
C HIS A 235 5.38 -26.22 14.33
N LEU A 236 5.39 -25.96 13.03
CA LEU A 236 6.44 -25.19 12.36
C LEU A 236 6.64 -23.81 12.99
N LEU A 237 5.55 -23.06 13.19
CA LEU A 237 5.60 -21.71 13.79
C LEU A 237 6.17 -21.73 15.20
N ASN A 238 5.81 -22.73 16.03
CA ASN A 238 6.29 -22.84 17.40
C ASN A 238 7.73 -23.36 17.48
N ALA A 239 8.16 -24.15 16.50
CA ALA A 239 9.55 -24.59 16.35
C ALA A 239 10.46 -23.48 15.76
N GLY A 240 9.90 -22.34 15.31
CA GLY A 240 10.66 -21.25 14.68
C GLY A 240 11.07 -21.52 13.23
N GLU A 241 10.43 -22.50 12.58
CA GLU A 241 10.71 -22.83 11.18
C GLU A 241 10.10 -21.79 10.23
N MET A 242 10.91 -21.29 9.29
CA MET A 242 10.47 -20.30 8.31
C MET A 242 9.32 -20.77 7.43
N LEU A 243 9.26 -22.07 7.12
CA LEU A 243 8.20 -22.67 6.31
C LEU A 243 6.80 -22.38 6.89
N GLY A 244 6.65 -22.33 8.22
CA GLY A 244 5.36 -22.00 8.84
C GLY A 244 4.87 -20.59 8.48
N ALA A 245 5.76 -19.60 8.47
CA ALA A 245 5.47 -18.23 8.07
C ALA A 245 5.22 -18.11 6.56
N GLU A 246 5.97 -18.86 5.75
CA GLU A 246 5.79 -18.93 4.30
C GLU A 246 4.41 -19.49 3.92
N LEU A 247 4.03 -20.64 4.49
CA LEU A 247 2.74 -21.26 4.24
C LEU A 247 1.56 -20.35 4.62
N LEU A 248 1.64 -19.64 5.76
CA LEU A 248 0.64 -18.68 6.15
C LEU A 248 0.63 -17.44 5.24
N SER A 249 1.79 -17.01 4.74
CA SER A 249 1.87 -15.90 3.78
C SER A 249 1.19 -16.27 2.46
N ILE A 250 1.44 -17.47 1.92
CA ILE A 250 0.77 -17.99 0.72
C ILE A 250 -0.75 -17.99 0.93
N TYR A 251 -1.21 -18.51 2.07
CA TYR A 251 -2.63 -18.55 2.39
C TYR A 251 -3.24 -17.13 2.51
N ASN A 252 -2.63 -16.23 3.27
CA ASN A 252 -3.16 -14.87 3.47
C ASN A 252 -3.20 -14.05 2.18
N LEU A 253 -2.19 -14.20 1.31
CA LEU A 253 -2.19 -13.56 -0.01
C LEU A 253 -3.31 -14.11 -0.89
N HIS A 254 -3.46 -15.45 -0.93
CA HIS A 254 -4.55 -16.10 -1.65
C HIS A 254 -5.92 -15.63 -1.15
N PHE A 255 -6.11 -15.53 0.16
CA PHE A 255 -7.36 -15.04 0.78
C PHE A 255 -7.70 -13.63 0.30
N LEU A 256 -6.75 -12.68 0.36
CA LEU A 256 -7.00 -11.30 -0.06
C LEU A 256 -7.20 -11.16 -1.56
N ILE A 257 -6.43 -11.89 -2.38
CA ILE A 257 -6.61 -11.91 -3.84
C ILE A 257 -8.00 -12.43 -4.20
N ASN A 258 -8.44 -13.52 -3.57
CA ASN A 258 -9.79 -14.04 -3.79
C ASN A 258 -10.87 -13.06 -3.34
N LEU A 259 -10.67 -12.37 -2.21
CA LEU A 259 -11.59 -11.33 -1.76
C LEU A 259 -11.71 -10.21 -2.80
N THR A 260 -10.58 -9.74 -3.38
CA THR A 260 -10.62 -8.71 -4.43
C THR A 260 -11.31 -9.20 -5.71
N HIS A 261 -11.16 -10.49 -6.06
CA HIS A 261 -11.92 -11.08 -7.18
C HIS A 261 -13.42 -11.09 -6.90
N GLN A 262 -13.84 -11.48 -5.70
CA GLN A 262 -15.26 -11.48 -5.30
C GLN A 262 -15.84 -10.07 -5.32
N ILE A 263 -15.11 -9.08 -4.79
CA ILE A 263 -15.50 -7.66 -4.84
C ILE A 263 -15.66 -7.19 -6.29
N ARG A 264 -14.71 -7.52 -7.18
CA ARG A 264 -14.77 -7.18 -8.60
C ARG A 264 -16.03 -7.76 -9.27
N GLU A 265 -16.36 -9.02 -9.01
CA GLU A 265 -17.59 -9.62 -9.57
C GLU A 265 -18.85 -8.96 -8.98
N ALA A 266 -18.87 -8.66 -7.68
CA ALA A 266 -19.98 -7.92 -7.05
C ALA A 266 -20.18 -6.53 -7.67
N ILE A 267 -19.09 -5.80 -7.97
CA ILE A 267 -19.17 -4.51 -8.68
C ILE A 267 -19.76 -4.67 -10.08
N LYS A 268 -19.31 -5.68 -10.86
CA LYS A 268 -19.84 -5.93 -12.21
C LYS A 268 -21.33 -6.29 -12.21
N GLU A 269 -21.81 -6.90 -11.15
CA GLU A 269 -23.19 -7.30 -10.95
C GLU A 269 -24.04 -6.24 -10.24
N ASP A 270 -23.46 -5.06 -9.95
CA ASP A 270 -24.08 -3.92 -9.24
C ASP A 270 -24.66 -4.30 -7.86
N ARG A 271 -23.95 -5.15 -7.12
CA ARG A 271 -24.38 -5.67 -5.81
C ARG A 271 -23.29 -5.57 -4.71
N LEU A 272 -22.34 -4.65 -4.87
CA LEU A 272 -21.27 -4.48 -3.87
C LEU A 272 -21.80 -4.05 -2.51
N LEU A 273 -22.92 -3.35 -2.46
CA LEU A 273 -23.51 -2.81 -1.24
C LEU A 273 -24.63 -3.71 -0.66
N ASP A 274 -24.94 -4.83 -1.33
CA ASP A 274 -25.88 -5.84 -0.86
C ASP A 274 -25.23 -6.78 0.17
#